data_287f61a6219675d9b550f185515bcae5
#
_entry.id   287f61a6219675d9b550f185515bcae5
#
_cell.length_a   1.000
_cell.length_b   1.000
_cell.length_c   1.000
_cell.angle_alpha   90.00
_cell.angle_beta   90.00
_cell.angle_gamma   90.00
#
_symmetry.space_group_name_H-M   'P 1'
#
loop_
_entity.id
_entity.type
_entity.pdbx_description
1 polymer ?
#
loop_
_entity_poly.entity_id
_entity_poly.type
_entity_poly.pdbx_seq_one_letter_code
_entity_poly.pdbx_strand_id
1 'polypeptide(L)'
;MALLHQKLYQGKNLAAIEMRDYFETIGKAIIDSFGEKAENVSLEIDMSEIELDVDTAVPIGLITNELITNSIKHAFPNKRKGQIIITLNQEKNGLLKLNITDDGQATTNESVAPKEKGFGTLLIQLLTTQLGGKLEKSTQTGTSTIIQFPLQEKSVA
;
A
#
# COMPACT_ATOMS: atom_id res chain seq x y z
N MET A 1 -11.07 8.65 -6.45
CA MET A 1 -10.60 7.32 -6.89
C MET A 1 -11.13 6.86 -8.24
N ALA A 2 -11.65 7.80 -9.03
CA ALA A 2 -12.15 7.49 -10.38
C ALA A 2 -11.08 6.86 -11.28
N LEU A 3 -9.84 7.33 -11.17
CA LEU A 3 -8.72 6.80 -11.95
C LEU A 3 -8.45 5.32 -11.67
N LEU A 4 -8.54 4.90 -10.40
CA LEU A 4 -8.35 3.51 -10.02
C LEU A 4 -9.46 2.61 -10.57
N HIS A 5 -10.71 3.09 -10.51
CA HIS A 5 -11.82 2.35 -11.07
C HIS A 5 -11.68 2.19 -12.59
N GLN A 6 -11.25 3.23 -13.29
CA GLN A 6 -11.00 3.14 -14.72
C GLN A 6 -9.91 2.10 -15.03
N LYS A 7 -8.84 2.09 -14.26
CA LYS A 7 -7.75 1.13 -14.47
C LYS A 7 -8.21 -0.30 -14.28
N LEU A 8 -9.06 -0.55 -13.29
CA LEU A 8 -9.59 -1.88 -13.02
C LEU A 8 -10.55 -2.36 -14.10
N TYR A 9 -11.32 -1.46 -14.71
CA TYR A 9 -12.33 -1.84 -15.71
C TYR A 9 -11.87 -1.79 -17.15
N GLN A 10 -10.68 -1.25 -17.43
CA GLN A 10 -10.18 -1.16 -18.80
C GLN A 10 -9.59 -2.46 -19.34
N GLY A 11 -9.26 -3.41 -18.50
CA GLY A 11 -8.72 -4.69 -18.92
C GLY A 11 -9.77 -5.57 -19.55
N LYS A 12 -9.39 -6.31 -20.57
CA LYS A 12 -10.29 -7.30 -21.17
C LYS A 12 -10.57 -8.47 -20.25
N ASN A 13 -9.68 -8.71 -19.29
CA ASN A 13 -9.81 -9.76 -18.30
C ASN A 13 -9.89 -9.12 -16.92
N LEU A 14 -11.12 -8.88 -16.45
CA LEU A 14 -11.35 -8.29 -15.13
C LEU A 14 -10.98 -9.22 -13.98
N ALA A 15 -10.62 -10.46 -14.26
CA ALA A 15 -10.29 -11.44 -13.25
C ALA A 15 -8.84 -11.33 -12.74
N ALA A 16 -7.97 -10.65 -13.49
CA ALA A 16 -6.55 -10.57 -13.13
C ALA A 16 -6.02 -9.15 -13.27
N ILE A 17 -5.43 -8.65 -12.19
CA ILE A 17 -4.84 -7.32 -12.10
C ILE A 17 -3.33 -7.47 -12.00
N GLU A 18 -2.60 -6.84 -12.91
CA GLU A 18 -1.14 -6.80 -12.84
C GLU A 18 -0.75 -5.82 -11.73
N MET A 19 -0.19 -6.34 -10.64
CA MET A 19 -0.03 -5.58 -9.41
C MET A 19 1.03 -4.51 -9.49
N ARG A 20 2.12 -4.71 -10.23
CA ARG A 20 3.14 -3.66 -10.39
C ARG A 20 2.53 -2.41 -11.03
N ASP A 21 1.81 -2.60 -12.12
CA ASP A 21 1.15 -1.50 -12.83
C ASP A 21 0.12 -0.80 -11.94
N TYR A 22 -0.62 -1.59 -11.17
CA TYR A 22 -1.61 -1.07 -10.25
C TYR A 22 -0.98 -0.21 -9.16
N PHE A 23 0.12 -0.69 -8.56
CA PHE A 23 0.86 0.09 -7.55
C PHE A 23 1.45 1.38 -8.14
N GLU A 24 1.98 1.33 -9.36
CA GLU A 24 2.48 2.52 -10.03
C GLU A 24 1.39 3.56 -10.24
N THR A 25 0.23 3.11 -10.65
CA THR A 25 -0.94 3.98 -10.85
C THR A 25 -1.38 4.63 -9.55
N ILE A 26 -1.50 3.84 -8.48
CA ILE A 26 -1.89 4.35 -7.16
C ILE A 26 -0.87 5.36 -6.66
N GLY A 27 0.40 5.00 -6.69
CA GLY A 27 1.47 5.85 -6.15
C GLY A 27 1.59 7.16 -6.88
N LYS A 28 1.55 7.12 -8.20
CA LYS A 28 1.60 8.34 -9.02
C LYS A 28 0.43 9.26 -8.74
N ALA A 29 -0.77 8.70 -8.65
CA ALA A 29 -1.97 9.50 -8.38
C ALA A 29 -1.87 10.20 -7.01
N ILE A 30 -1.36 9.51 -6.00
CA ILE A 30 -1.21 10.08 -4.67
C ILE A 30 -0.16 11.18 -4.66
N ILE A 31 1.02 10.93 -5.23
CA ILE A 31 2.11 11.89 -5.28
C ILE A 31 1.66 13.15 -6.02
N ASP A 32 0.99 12.99 -7.16
CA ASP A 32 0.48 14.11 -7.93
C ASP A 32 -0.55 14.92 -7.13
N SER A 33 -1.39 14.26 -6.33
CA SER A 33 -2.41 14.94 -5.55
C SER A 33 -1.85 15.77 -4.40
N PHE A 34 -0.70 15.39 -3.86
CA PHE A 34 -0.06 16.16 -2.78
C PHE A 34 0.77 17.34 -3.29
N GLY A 35 1.12 17.35 -4.58
CA GLY A 35 1.84 18.47 -5.18
C GLY A 35 3.16 18.75 -4.48
N GLU A 36 3.34 19.97 -4.00
CA GLU A 36 4.60 20.39 -3.37
C GLU A 36 4.99 19.58 -2.15
N LYS A 37 4.03 19.06 -1.40
CA LYS A 37 4.30 18.24 -0.20
C LYS A 37 5.02 16.94 -0.54
N ALA A 38 4.83 16.43 -1.75
CA ALA A 38 5.45 15.21 -2.21
C ALA A 38 6.54 15.45 -3.26
N GLU A 39 6.97 16.69 -3.45
CA GLU A 39 7.94 17.08 -4.49
C GLU A 39 9.24 16.29 -4.40
N ASN A 40 9.71 16.03 -3.19
CA ASN A 40 10.97 15.34 -2.95
C ASN A 40 10.79 13.88 -2.53
N VAL A 41 9.60 13.33 -2.71
CA VAL A 41 9.31 11.94 -2.39
C VAL A 41 9.37 11.10 -3.65
N SER A 42 10.18 10.05 -3.63
CA SER A 42 10.24 9.09 -4.72
C SER A 42 9.55 7.80 -4.32
N LEU A 43 9.00 7.10 -5.31
CA LEU A 43 8.36 5.82 -5.11
C LEU A 43 9.11 4.76 -5.92
N GLU A 44 9.48 3.67 -5.26
CA GLU A 44 10.06 2.52 -5.92
C GLU A 44 9.17 1.31 -5.70
N ILE A 45 8.96 0.55 -6.75
CA ILE A 45 8.22 -0.69 -6.69
C ILE A 45 9.18 -1.81 -7.06
N ASP A 46 9.54 -2.62 -6.06
CA ASP A 46 10.50 -3.70 -6.22
C ASP A 46 9.75 -5.03 -6.12
N MET A 47 9.36 -5.57 -7.26
CA MET A 47 8.62 -6.81 -7.32
C MET A 47 8.71 -7.43 -8.72
N SER A 48 8.55 -8.73 -8.78
CA SER A 48 8.33 -9.43 -10.04
C SER A 48 6.88 -9.23 -10.49
N GLU A 49 6.56 -9.69 -11.67
CA GLU A 49 5.19 -9.62 -12.16
C GLU A 49 4.30 -10.58 -11.37
N ILE A 50 3.28 -10.03 -10.75
CA ILE A 50 2.29 -10.80 -9.99
C ILE A 50 0.92 -10.32 -10.40
N GLU A 51 0.06 -11.23 -10.78
CA GLU A 51 -1.33 -10.94 -11.08
C GLU A 51 -2.22 -11.46 -9.96
N LEU A 52 -3.16 -10.65 -9.52
CA LEU A 52 -4.14 -11.03 -8.51
C LEU A 52 -5.55 -10.76 -9.03
N ASP A 53 -6.52 -11.48 -8.51
CA ASP A 53 -7.91 -11.22 -8.84
C ASP A 53 -8.37 -9.88 -8.25
N VAL A 54 -9.45 -9.34 -8.78
CA VAL A 54 -9.99 -8.03 -8.38
C VAL A 54 -10.33 -8.02 -6.90
N ASP A 55 -10.92 -9.10 -6.38
CA ASP A 55 -11.36 -9.17 -4.99
C ASP A 55 -10.19 -9.11 -4.02
N THR A 56 -9.01 -9.55 -4.43
CA THR A 56 -7.79 -9.44 -3.64
C THR A 56 -7.08 -8.10 -3.88
N ALA A 57 -7.03 -7.67 -5.12
CA ALA A 57 -6.32 -6.44 -5.51
C ALA A 57 -6.94 -5.19 -4.90
N VAL A 58 -8.27 -5.08 -4.83
CA VAL A 58 -8.92 -3.88 -4.33
C VAL A 58 -8.59 -3.60 -2.86
N PRO A 59 -8.71 -4.55 -1.94
CA PRO A 59 -8.28 -4.31 -0.56
C PRO A 59 -6.81 -3.92 -0.43
N ILE A 60 -5.93 -4.56 -1.21
CA ILE A 60 -4.51 -4.23 -1.22
C ILE A 60 -4.29 -2.81 -1.70
N GLY A 61 -5.01 -2.39 -2.74
CA GLY A 61 -4.92 -1.03 -3.25
C GLY A 61 -5.35 0.01 -2.24
N LEU A 62 -6.41 -0.25 -1.49
CA LEU A 62 -6.87 0.65 -0.44
C LEU A 62 -5.87 0.74 0.72
N ILE A 63 -5.31 -0.38 1.13
CA ILE A 63 -4.25 -0.40 2.15
C ILE A 63 -3.04 0.41 1.68
N THR A 64 -2.60 0.18 0.46
CA THR A 64 -1.46 0.88 -0.14
C THR A 64 -1.70 2.38 -0.18
N ASN A 65 -2.90 2.79 -0.60
CA ASN A 65 -3.28 4.20 -0.64
C ASN A 65 -3.16 4.84 0.75
N GLU A 66 -3.66 4.19 1.78
CA GLU A 66 -3.58 4.70 3.16
C GLU A 66 -2.13 4.79 3.65
N LEU A 67 -1.32 3.77 3.39
CA LEU A 67 0.06 3.74 3.87
C LEU A 67 0.92 4.78 3.16
N ILE A 68 0.78 4.94 1.84
CA ILE A 68 1.53 5.97 1.10
C ILE A 68 1.10 7.36 1.56
N THR A 69 -0.20 7.57 1.70
CA THR A 69 -0.74 8.85 2.18
C THR A 69 -0.19 9.22 3.56
N ASN A 70 -0.17 8.24 4.47
CA ASN A 70 0.36 8.46 5.81
C ASN A 70 1.87 8.78 5.78
N SER A 71 2.63 8.09 4.93
CA SER A 71 4.05 8.38 4.78
C SER A 71 4.29 9.81 4.30
N ILE A 72 3.55 10.27 3.31
CA ILE A 72 3.71 11.63 2.80
C ILE A 72 3.31 12.66 3.86
N LYS A 73 2.24 12.41 4.60
CA LYS A 73 1.76 13.36 5.63
C LYS A 73 2.69 13.47 6.83
N HIS A 74 3.32 12.37 7.23
CA HIS A 74 3.95 12.30 8.55
C HIS A 74 5.44 11.96 8.54
N ALA A 75 5.95 11.27 7.53
CA ALA A 75 7.31 10.78 7.54
C ALA A 75 8.34 11.78 7.00
N PHE A 76 7.91 12.74 6.18
CA PHE A 76 8.82 13.64 5.49
C PHE A 76 8.52 15.11 5.80
N PRO A 77 8.83 15.58 7.03
CA PRO A 77 8.57 16.96 7.40
C PRO A 77 9.51 17.91 6.65
N ASN A 78 9.04 19.14 6.45
CA ASN A 78 9.85 20.23 5.86
C ASN A 78 10.36 19.91 4.45
N LYS A 79 9.58 19.20 3.64
CA LYS A 79 9.94 18.84 2.26
C LYS A 79 11.24 18.03 2.18
N ARG A 80 11.54 17.25 3.21
CA ARG A 80 12.70 16.37 3.22
C ARG A 80 12.63 15.38 2.07
N LYS A 81 13.79 15.08 1.47
CA LYS A 81 13.88 13.99 0.49
C LYS A 81 13.50 12.68 1.17
N GLY A 82 12.69 11.90 0.51
CA GLY A 82 12.26 10.62 1.04
C GLY A 82 11.98 9.61 -0.05
N GLN A 83 12.00 8.35 0.35
CA GLN A 83 11.72 7.25 -0.54
C GLN A 83 10.68 6.34 0.10
N ILE A 84 9.73 5.92 -0.70
CA ILE A 84 8.75 4.90 -0.32
C ILE A 84 8.99 3.70 -1.22
N ILE A 85 9.12 2.52 -0.63
CA ILE A 85 9.38 1.29 -1.37
C ILE A 85 8.22 0.33 -1.13
N ILE A 86 7.64 -0.18 -2.22
CA ILE A 86 6.60 -1.19 -2.19
C ILE A 86 7.19 -2.49 -2.70
N THR A 87 7.07 -3.56 -1.94
CA THR A 87 7.41 -4.91 -2.40
C THR A 87 6.22 -5.83 -2.22
N LEU A 88 6.05 -6.74 -3.14
CA LEU A 88 5.05 -7.81 -3.05
C LEU A 88 5.70 -9.09 -3.55
N ASN A 89 5.78 -10.08 -2.68
CA ASN A 89 6.45 -11.35 -2.99
C ASN A 89 5.60 -12.52 -2.52
N GLN A 90 5.71 -13.61 -3.26
CA GLN A 90 5.14 -14.88 -2.82
C GLN A 90 6.20 -15.63 -2.05
N GLU A 91 5.88 -16.02 -0.81
CA GLU A 91 6.80 -16.74 0.05
C GLU A 91 6.72 -18.25 -0.20
N LYS A 92 7.72 -18.97 0.31
CA LYS A 92 7.80 -20.43 0.14
C LYS A 92 6.60 -21.18 0.71
N ASN A 93 5.98 -20.61 1.75
CA ASN A 93 4.78 -21.21 2.38
C ASN A 93 3.49 -20.91 1.61
N GLY A 94 3.58 -20.24 0.46
CA GLY A 94 2.41 -19.88 -0.35
C GLY A 94 1.75 -18.57 0.03
N LEU A 95 2.17 -17.93 1.12
CA LEU A 95 1.64 -16.63 1.51
C LEU A 95 2.19 -15.53 0.62
N LEU A 96 1.39 -14.51 0.40
CA LEU A 96 1.87 -13.27 -0.20
C LEU A 96 2.29 -12.31 0.90
N LYS A 97 3.38 -11.62 0.68
CA LYS A 97 3.92 -10.64 1.62
C LYS A 97 4.02 -9.29 0.94
N LEU A 98 3.21 -8.37 1.42
CA LEU A 98 3.24 -6.97 1.00
C LEU A 98 4.03 -6.19 2.03
N ASN A 99 5.04 -5.45 1.60
CA ASN A 99 5.84 -4.60 2.46
C ASN A 99 5.86 -3.19 1.89
N ILE A 100 5.45 -2.22 2.68
CA ILE A 100 5.51 -0.81 2.31
C ILE A 100 6.36 -0.10 3.35
N THR A 101 7.50 0.41 2.90
CA THR A 101 8.53 1.00 3.76
C THR A 101 8.81 2.43 3.33
N ASP A 102 8.95 3.33 4.28
CA ASP A 102 9.49 4.65 4.01
C ASP A 102 10.77 4.87 4.84
N ASP A 103 11.65 5.73 4.34
CA ASP A 103 12.88 6.10 5.02
C ASP A 103 12.75 7.40 5.80
N GLY A 104 11.53 7.80 6.07
CA GLY A 104 11.25 9.06 6.74
C GLY A 104 11.44 9.00 8.25
N GLN A 105 10.98 10.05 8.89
CA GLN A 105 10.99 10.12 10.34
C GLN A 105 9.95 9.14 10.91
N ALA A 106 10.37 8.31 11.85
CA ALA A 106 9.44 7.41 12.51
C ALA A 106 8.38 8.22 13.26
N THR A 107 7.11 7.96 12.96
CA THR A 107 6.02 8.58 13.69
C THR A 107 5.80 7.79 14.99
N THR A 108 6.16 8.40 16.11
CA THR A 108 5.84 7.81 17.41
C THR A 108 4.35 8.01 17.67
N ASN A 109 3.81 7.17 18.52
CA ASN A 109 2.41 7.31 18.93
C ASN A 109 2.08 8.65 19.56
N GLU A 110 3.10 9.36 20.04
CA GLU A 110 2.94 10.64 20.71
C GLU A 110 2.79 11.81 19.75
N SER A 111 3.27 11.68 18.52
CA SER A 111 3.27 12.76 17.53
C SER A 111 2.01 12.82 16.66
N VAL A 112 1.12 11.82 16.76
CA VAL A 112 -0.09 11.75 15.95
C VAL A 112 -1.30 11.89 16.86
N ALA A 113 -2.18 12.84 16.56
CA ALA A 113 -3.41 13.03 17.33
C ALA A 113 -4.29 11.78 17.27
N PRO A 114 -4.97 11.43 18.38
CA PRO A 114 -5.79 10.22 18.42
C PRO A 114 -6.84 10.14 17.31
N LYS A 115 -7.44 11.26 16.91
CA LYS A 115 -8.42 11.26 15.82
C LYS A 115 -7.79 11.01 14.45
N GLU A 116 -6.51 11.28 14.25
CA GLU A 116 -5.83 11.00 13.00
C GLU A 116 -5.43 9.53 12.88
N LYS A 117 -5.25 8.86 14.02
CA LYS A 117 -4.94 7.43 14.05
C LYS A 117 -6.15 6.55 13.81
N GLY A 118 -7.35 7.07 14.09
CA GLY A 118 -8.52 6.24 14.21
C GLY A 118 -8.97 5.58 12.91
N PHE A 119 -9.28 6.40 11.92
CA PHE A 119 -9.96 5.90 10.73
C PHE A 119 -9.04 5.12 9.79
N GLY A 120 -7.89 5.68 9.44
CA GLY A 120 -6.95 5.03 8.51
C GLY A 120 -6.41 3.72 9.06
N THR A 121 -6.02 3.71 10.33
CA THR A 121 -5.53 2.50 11.00
C THR A 121 -6.61 1.44 11.07
N LEU A 122 -7.83 1.83 11.42
CA LEU A 122 -8.96 0.91 11.46
C LEU A 122 -9.25 0.30 10.09
N LEU A 123 -9.23 1.12 9.05
CA LEU A 123 -9.45 0.66 7.68
C LEU A 123 -8.41 -0.39 7.28
N ILE A 124 -7.13 -0.13 7.57
CA ILE A 124 -6.06 -1.07 7.26
C ILE A 124 -6.27 -2.39 7.99
N GLN A 125 -6.64 -2.35 9.27
CA GLN A 125 -6.91 -3.54 10.06
C GLN A 125 -8.08 -4.34 9.51
N LEU A 126 -9.17 -3.66 9.16
CA LEU A 126 -10.35 -4.32 8.60
C LEU A 126 -10.04 -4.99 7.27
N LEU A 127 -9.32 -4.30 6.40
CA LEU A 127 -8.96 -4.85 5.09
C LEU A 127 -7.98 -6.00 5.21
N THR A 128 -7.03 -5.91 6.14
CA THR A 128 -6.11 -7.00 6.41
C THR A 128 -6.86 -8.24 6.88
N THR A 129 -7.82 -8.06 7.78
CA THR A 129 -8.67 -9.16 8.26
C THR A 129 -9.49 -9.76 7.11
N GLN A 130 -10.02 -8.91 6.24
CA GLN A 130 -10.79 -9.36 5.08
C GLN A 130 -9.94 -10.25 4.15
N LEU A 131 -8.64 -9.93 4.03
CA LEU A 131 -7.70 -10.73 3.25
C LEU A 131 -7.28 -12.02 3.96
N GLY A 132 -7.68 -12.22 5.21
CA GLY A 132 -7.21 -13.32 6.02
C GLY A 132 -5.76 -13.18 6.44
N GLY A 133 -5.27 -11.96 6.52
CA GLY A 133 -3.87 -11.67 6.72
C GLY A 133 -3.51 -11.22 8.13
N LYS A 134 -2.22 -10.99 8.29
CA LYS A 134 -1.63 -10.46 9.52
C LYS A 134 -0.83 -9.21 9.21
N LEU A 135 -0.90 -8.25 10.11
CA LEU A 135 -0.23 -6.96 9.98
C LEU A 135 0.89 -6.85 11.01
N GLU A 136 2.06 -6.45 10.57
CA GLU A 136 3.17 -6.08 11.46
C GLU A 136 3.69 -4.71 11.07
N LYS A 137 4.02 -3.89 12.07
CA LYS A 137 4.55 -2.56 11.84
C LYS A 137 5.83 -2.37 12.64
N SER A 138 6.86 -1.85 11.97
CA SER A 138 8.15 -1.49 12.60
C SER A 138 8.45 -0.03 12.35
N THR A 139 8.97 0.66 13.36
CA THR A 139 9.28 2.09 13.28
C THR A 139 10.73 2.41 13.67
N GLN A 140 11.64 1.46 13.55
CA GLN A 140 13.02 1.64 13.99
C GLN A 140 13.80 2.60 13.08
N THR A 141 13.72 2.42 11.77
CA THR A 141 14.40 3.28 10.79
C THR A 141 13.40 3.70 9.72
N GLY A 142 12.58 4.69 10.03
CA GLY A 142 11.42 4.99 9.21
C GLY A 142 10.26 4.10 9.62
N THR A 143 9.32 3.88 8.73
CA THR A 143 8.16 3.02 8.99
C THR A 143 8.11 1.89 7.97
N SER A 144 7.98 0.67 8.47
CA SER A 144 7.80 -0.51 7.63
C SER A 144 6.52 -1.21 8.04
N THR A 145 5.62 -1.39 7.10
CA THR A 145 4.37 -2.12 7.32
C THR A 145 4.38 -3.37 6.47
N ILE A 146 4.23 -4.51 7.11
CA ILE A 146 4.26 -5.81 6.47
C ILE A 146 2.91 -6.48 6.66
N ILE A 147 2.32 -6.91 5.56
CA ILE A 147 1.06 -7.66 5.58
C ILE A 147 1.30 -8.99 4.87
N GLN A 148 1.03 -10.08 5.59
CA GLN A 148 1.08 -11.43 5.03
C GLN A 148 -0.34 -11.94 4.91
N PHE A 149 -0.68 -12.49 3.77
CA PHE A 149 -2.02 -13.00 3.53
C PHE A 149 -1.98 -14.19 2.58
N PRO A 150 -2.93 -15.13 2.72
CA PRO A 150 -2.97 -16.27 1.81
C PRO A 150 -3.44 -15.84 0.43
N LEU A 151 -2.88 -16.46 -0.59
CA LEU A 151 -3.40 -16.33 -1.94
C LEU A 151 -4.72 -17.08 -1.98
N GLN A 152 -5.80 -16.35 -2.22
CA GLN A 152 -7.11 -16.99 -2.31
C GLN A 152 -7.23 -17.63 -3.68
N GLU A 153 -7.39 -18.96 -3.69
CA GLU A 153 -7.74 -19.65 -4.92
C GLU A 153 -9.14 -19.25 -5.31
N LYS A 154 -9.29 -18.81 -6.56
CA LYS A 154 -10.62 -18.61 -7.10
C LYS A 154 -11.33 -19.93 -7.04
N SER A 155 -12.44 -19.98 -6.31
CA SER A 155 -13.33 -21.10 -6.45
C SER A 155 -13.78 -21.14 -7.91
N VAL A 156 -13.41 -22.19 -8.59
CA VAL A 156 -13.90 -22.45 -9.94
C VAL A 156 -15.35 -22.84 -9.79
N ALA A 157 -16.19 -21.86 -9.96
CA ALA A 157 -17.63 -22.15 -9.95
C ALA A 157 -18.04 -22.69 -11.31
#